data_69d9f0e9fd7afc18a6c0bd7c3097d0dd
#
_entry.id   69d9f0e9fd7afc18a6c0bd7c3097d0dd
#
_cell.length_a   1.000
_cell.length_b   1.000
_cell.length_c   1.000
_cell.angle_alpha   90.00
_cell.angle_beta   90.00
_cell.angle_gamma   90.00
#
_symmetry.space_group_name_H-M   'P 1'
#
loop_
_entity.id
_entity.type
_entity.pdbx_description
1 polymer ?
#
loop_
_entity_poly.entity_id
_entity_poly.type
_entity_poly.pdbx_seq_one_letter_code
_entity_poly.pdbx_strand_id
1 'polypeptide(L)'
;ALTHYGPLAVEVTTVLEGIQNKVKPGTEVLFTKGCDLVDANWPESELIRYPLTSEEQSEIDKAVENAKKSDVAVVVLGGSNRTCGENKSRSSLELPGRQLDLLQAVVATGKPVVLVLINGRPISINWADKYVPAILEAWYPGSQGGTAIADTLFGDYNPGGRLTVTFPKTVGQIPFNFPTKPNAQVDGGRNKGLDGNMSRVNGPLYPFGYGLSYTTFEYSDISIQPAIVTQVQPVTVRCKVTNTGKRAGDEVVQLYVRDILSSVTTYEKNLVGFDRIHLNPGETKELTFTIEPRDLQLLNSDNHWVVEPGDFKVMVGASSEDIRLNDRCTVVEYGKEQAATSATSRQQKSVIASSSQESAPLVLDGNLSTAWKANKGEYITFALENNASPN
;
A
#
# COMPACT_ATOMS: atom_id res chain seq x y z
N ALA A 1 -16.26 2.94 -19.43
CA ALA A 1 -15.01 3.69 -19.34
C ALA A 1 -14.50 4.27 -20.66
N LEU A 2 -15.15 4.01 -21.77
CA LEU A 2 -14.86 4.70 -23.03
C LEU A 2 -15.49 6.10 -22.98
N THR A 3 -14.65 7.11 -22.95
CA THR A 3 -15.08 8.49 -22.76
C THR A 3 -14.62 9.35 -23.92
N HIS A 4 -14.98 10.63 -23.94
CA HIS A 4 -14.65 11.55 -25.04
C HIS A 4 -13.14 11.79 -25.29
N TYR A 5 -12.26 11.18 -24.50
CA TYR A 5 -10.81 11.18 -24.76
C TYR A 5 -10.33 9.93 -25.53
N GLY A 6 -11.20 8.94 -25.74
CA GLY A 6 -10.88 7.71 -26.46
C GLY A 6 -11.60 7.59 -27.79
N PRO A 7 -11.23 6.60 -28.62
CA PRO A 7 -11.95 6.30 -29.87
C PRO A 7 -13.39 5.88 -29.57
N LEU A 8 -14.34 6.46 -30.31
CA LEU A 8 -15.78 6.28 -30.08
C LEU A 8 -16.32 4.91 -30.56
N ALA A 9 -15.56 4.21 -31.42
CA ALA A 9 -15.99 2.95 -32.02
C ALA A 9 -14.99 1.82 -31.67
N VAL A 10 -15.03 1.37 -30.41
CA VAL A 10 -14.25 0.22 -29.95
C VAL A 10 -15.19 -0.81 -29.37
N GLU A 11 -15.06 -2.06 -29.78
CA GLU A 11 -15.74 -3.17 -29.13
C GLU A 11 -15.24 -3.32 -27.70
N VAL A 12 -16.16 -3.42 -26.76
CA VAL A 12 -15.87 -3.50 -25.33
C VAL A 12 -16.50 -4.77 -24.77
N THR A 13 -15.70 -5.60 -24.17
CA THR A 13 -16.22 -6.71 -23.35
C THR A 13 -16.58 -6.18 -21.98
N THR A 14 -17.84 -6.22 -21.62
CA THR A 14 -18.33 -5.86 -20.28
C THR A 14 -17.96 -6.94 -19.26
N VAL A 15 -18.03 -6.59 -17.96
CA VAL A 15 -17.80 -7.60 -16.89
C VAL A 15 -18.82 -8.73 -16.98
N LEU A 16 -20.08 -8.42 -17.29
CA LEU A 16 -21.13 -9.42 -17.47
C LEU A 16 -20.78 -10.40 -18.61
N GLU A 17 -20.43 -9.89 -19.78
CA GLU A 17 -20.02 -10.72 -20.93
C GLU A 17 -18.76 -11.53 -20.62
N GLY A 18 -17.77 -10.92 -19.94
CA GLY A 18 -16.56 -11.64 -19.50
C GLY A 18 -16.89 -12.82 -18.59
N ILE A 19 -17.80 -12.64 -17.64
CA ILE A 19 -18.26 -13.72 -16.76
C ILE A 19 -19.05 -14.76 -17.55
N GLN A 20 -20.00 -14.35 -18.39
CA GLN A 20 -20.81 -15.27 -19.22
C GLN A 20 -19.95 -16.13 -20.14
N ASN A 21 -18.90 -15.57 -20.72
CA ASN A 21 -17.96 -16.29 -21.58
C ASN A 21 -17.05 -17.26 -20.80
N LYS A 22 -16.92 -17.06 -19.48
CA LYS A 22 -15.99 -17.80 -18.63
C LYS A 22 -16.64 -18.96 -17.88
N VAL A 23 -17.91 -18.86 -17.55
CA VAL A 23 -18.61 -19.87 -16.78
C VAL A 23 -18.77 -21.18 -17.56
N LYS A 24 -18.74 -22.30 -16.86
CA LYS A 24 -18.93 -23.62 -17.45
C LYS A 24 -20.40 -23.85 -17.89
N PRO A 25 -20.65 -24.72 -18.87
CA PRO A 25 -22.01 -25.12 -19.20
C PRO A 25 -22.77 -25.61 -17.97
N GLY A 26 -24.01 -25.14 -17.81
CA GLY A 26 -24.85 -25.45 -16.65
C GLY A 26 -24.75 -24.42 -15.49
N THR A 27 -23.85 -23.45 -15.58
CA THR A 27 -23.83 -22.30 -14.63
C THR A 27 -24.82 -21.25 -15.11
N GLU A 28 -25.77 -20.89 -14.27
CA GLU A 28 -26.71 -19.79 -14.53
C GLU A 28 -26.11 -18.45 -14.08
N VAL A 29 -26.17 -17.45 -14.94
CA VAL A 29 -25.75 -16.06 -14.62
C VAL A 29 -26.99 -15.20 -14.53
N LEU A 30 -27.37 -14.84 -13.31
CA LEU A 30 -28.48 -13.93 -13.04
C LEU A 30 -27.95 -12.47 -13.08
N PHE A 31 -28.59 -11.62 -13.82
CA PHE A 31 -28.21 -10.20 -13.94
C PHE A 31 -29.33 -9.26 -13.53
N THR A 32 -28.98 -8.21 -12.84
CA THR A 32 -29.82 -7.03 -12.61
C THR A 32 -28.93 -5.79 -12.51
N LYS A 33 -29.50 -4.64 -12.85
CA LYS A 33 -28.82 -3.34 -12.75
C LYS A 33 -28.50 -2.96 -11.28
N GLY A 34 -29.43 -3.20 -10.38
CA GLY A 34 -29.34 -2.91 -8.95
C GLY A 34 -29.48 -1.43 -8.58
N CYS A 35 -28.70 -0.57 -9.19
CA CYS A 35 -28.83 0.89 -9.04
C CYS A 35 -28.25 1.64 -10.25
N ASP A 36 -28.53 2.93 -10.33
CA ASP A 36 -27.83 3.85 -11.22
C ASP A 36 -26.44 4.20 -10.66
N LEU A 37 -25.55 4.60 -11.55
CA LEU A 37 -24.19 5.00 -11.17
C LEU A 37 -24.17 6.18 -10.19
N VAL A 38 -25.06 7.13 -10.40
CA VAL A 38 -25.36 8.25 -9.52
C VAL A 38 -26.88 8.41 -9.45
N ASP A 39 -27.40 8.87 -8.34
CA ASP A 39 -28.84 9.11 -8.17
C ASP A 39 -29.32 10.37 -8.89
N ALA A 40 -30.63 10.60 -8.90
CA ALA A 40 -31.26 11.72 -9.58
C ALA A 40 -30.89 13.10 -9.00
N ASN A 41 -30.47 13.14 -7.74
CA ASN A 41 -30.11 14.38 -7.05
C ASN A 41 -28.59 14.69 -7.11
N TRP A 42 -27.84 13.91 -7.89
CA TRP A 42 -26.42 14.14 -8.09
C TRP A 42 -26.13 15.52 -8.72
N PRO A 43 -25.15 16.34 -8.25
CA PRO A 43 -24.15 16.02 -7.21
C PRO A 43 -24.57 16.40 -5.77
N GLU A 44 -25.73 16.98 -5.55
CA GLU A 44 -26.17 17.43 -4.22
C GLU A 44 -26.29 16.28 -3.22
N SER A 45 -26.59 15.08 -3.69
CA SER A 45 -26.70 13.87 -2.88
C SER A 45 -25.38 13.43 -2.22
N GLU A 46 -24.24 13.99 -2.62
CA GLU A 46 -22.99 13.83 -1.85
C GLU A 46 -22.97 14.59 -0.52
N LEU A 47 -23.79 15.63 -0.40
CA LEU A 47 -23.88 16.50 0.77
C LEU A 47 -25.11 16.23 1.60
N ILE A 48 -26.24 15.95 0.93
CA ILE A 48 -27.54 15.75 1.54
C ILE A 48 -28.07 14.37 1.14
N ARG A 49 -28.17 13.45 2.11
CA ARG A 49 -28.72 12.12 1.84
C ARG A 49 -30.23 12.17 1.75
N TYR A 50 -30.75 11.90 0.55
CA TYR A 50 -32.18 11.76 0.30
C TYR A 50 -32.66 10.33 0.61
N PRO A 51 -33.93 10.12 1.00
CA PRO A 51 -34.52 8.78 1.09
C PRO A 51 -34.46 8.04 -0.26
N LEU A 52 -34.47 6.72 -0.25
CA LEU A 52 -34.63 5.92 -1.44
C LEU A 52 -36.00 6.18 -2.06
N THR A 53 -36.06 6.31 -3.37
CA THR A 53 -37.32 6.28 -4.10
C THR A 53 -37.86 4.84 -4.17
N SER A 54 -39.12 4.67 -4.51
CA SER A 54 -39.74 3.35 -4.71
C SER A 54 -39.05 2.57 -5.84
N GLU A 55 -38.63 3.27 -6.88
CA GLU A 55 -37.90 2.71 -8.03
C GLU A 55 -36.50 2.23 -7.62
N GLU A 56 -35.74 3.07 -6.90
CA GLU A 56 -34.43 2.70 -6.37
C GLU A 56 -34.51 1.48 -5.44
N GLN A 57 -35.48 1.46 -4.54
CA GLN A 57 -35.71 0.32 -3.66
C GLN A 57 -36.06 -0.94 -4.45
N SER A 58 -36.93 -0.84 -5.45
CA SER A 58 -37.32 -1.97 -6.31
C SER A 58 -36.14 -2.57 -7.07
N GLU A 59 -35.21 -1.75 -7.56
CA GLU A 59 -33.99 -2.24 -8.24
C GLU A 59 -33.03 -2.94 -7.26
N ILE A 60 -32.89 -2.41 -6.05
CA ILE A 60 -32.09 -3.05 -4.99
C ILE A 60 -32.73 -4.38 -4.59
N ASP A 61 -34.06 -4.44 -4.43
CA ASP A 61 -34.79 -5.66 -4.05
C ASP A 61 -34.59 -6.78 -5.11
N LYS A 62 -34.62 -6.45 -6.40
CA LYS A 62 -34.31 -7.40 -7.48
C LYS A 62 -32.88 -7.97 -7.35
N ALA A 63 -31.92 -7.12 -7.01
CA ALA A 63 -30.55 -7.56 -6.77
C ALA A 63 -30.43 -8.50 -5.58
N VAL A 64 -31.14 -8.19 -4.49
CA VAL A 64 -31.21 -9.04 -3.30
C VAL A 64 -31.85 -10.39 -3.63
N GLU A 65 -32.93 -10.43 -4.41
CA GLU A 65 -33.55 -11.68 -4.84
C GLU A 65 -32.62 -12.54 -5.69
N ASN A 66 -31.91 -11.96 -6.65
CA ASN A 66 -30.92 -12.65 -7.46
C ASN A 66 -29.78 -13.19 -6.58
N ALA A 67 -29.26 -12.37 -5.67
CA ALA A 67 -28.21 -12.79 -4.73
C ALA A 67 -28.64 -13.97 -3.86
N LYS A 68 -29.87 -13.97 -3.32
CA LYS A 68 -30.40 -15.07 -2.53
C LYS A 68 -30.47 -16.40 -3.30
N LYS A 69 -30.73 -16.35 -4.61
CA LYS A 69 -30.81 -17.53 -5.50
C LYS A 69 -29.44 -18.01 -5.96
N SER A 70 -28.40 -17.19 -5.82
CA SER A 70 -27.04 -17.46 -6.34
C SER A 70 -26.14 -18.07 -5.25
N ASP A 71 -25.07 -18.75 -5.66
CA ASP A 71 -24.02 -19.24 -4.76
C ASP A 71 -23.02 -18.14 -4.41
N VAL A 72 -22.82 -17.17 -5.31
CA VAL A 72 -21.93 -16.01 -5.15
C VAL A 72 -22.52 -14.80 -5.87
N ALA A 73 -22.39 -13.63 -5.29
CA ALA A 73 -22.76 -12.37 -5.91
C ALA A 73 -21.51 -11.56 -6.31
N VAL A 74 -21.42 -11.17 -7.57
CA VAL A 74 -20.41 -10.23 -8.06
C VAL A 74 -21.07 -8.86 -8.21
N VAL A 75 -20.66 -7.90 -7.39
CA VAL A 75 -21.23 -6.55 -7.38
C VAL A 75 -20.23 -5.60 -8.02
N VAL A 76 -20.61 -5.00 -9.16
CA VAL A 76 -19.74 -4.11 -9.95
C VAL A 76 -20.16 -2.67 -9.70
N LEU A 77 -19.31 -1.91 -9.03
CA LEU A 77 -19.56 -0.53 -8.61
C LEU A 77 -18.41 0.40 -9.02
N GLY A 78 -18.54 1.69 -8.70
CA GLY A 78 -17.46 2.65 -8.89
C GLY A 78 -17.91 3.96 -9.50
N GLY A 79 -17.10 4.50 -10.43
CA GLY A 79 -17.31 5.78 -11.06
C GLY A 79 -17.39 5.72 -12.59
N SER A 80 -17.62 6.86 -13.19
CA SER A 80 -17.62 7.04 -14.64
C SER A 80 -17.13 8.44 -15.01
N ASN A 81 -17.26 8.79 -16.29
CA ASN A 81 -17.05 10.16 -16.77
C ASN A 81 -18.01 11.21 -16.14
N ARG A 82 -19.05 10.79 -15.44
CA ARG A 82 -19.89 11.72 -14.64
C ARG A 82 -19.22 12.11 -13.33
N THR A 83 -18.40 11.24 -12.76
CA THR A 83 -17.81 11.39 -11.42
C THR A 83 -16.30 11.57 -11.44
N CYS A 84 -15.63 11.34 -12.57
CA CYS A 84 -14.18 11.47 -12.73
C CYS A 84 -13.84 11.98 -14.13
N GLY A 85 -12.93 12.95 -14.23
CA GLY A 85 -12.49 13.61 -15.45
C GLY A 85 -12.30 15.11 -15.25
N GLU A 86 -12.02 15.81 -16.33
CA GLU A 86 -11.89 17.26 -16.32
C GLU A 86 -13.17 17.93 -15.82
N ASN A 87 -13.04 18.91 -14.94
CA ASN A 87 -14.15 19.61 -14.29
C ASN A 87 -15.10 18.70 -13.48
N LYS A 88 -14.62 17.57 -12.98
CA LYS A 88 -15.38 16.60 -12.18
C LYS A 88 -14.87 16.51 -10.74
N SER A 89 -14.94 17.63 -10.03
CA SER A 89 -14.65 17.66 -8.59
C SER A 89 -15.69 16.86 -7.79
N ARG A 90 -15.26 16.34 -6.65
CA ARG A 90 -16.09 15.59 -5.70
C ARG A 90 -16.00 16.22 -4.32
N SER A 91 -17.11 16.29 -3.59
CA SER A 91 -17.17 16.66 -2.17
C SER A 91 -16.98 15.46 -1.23
N SER A 92 -17.15 14.26 -1.76
CA SER A 92 -16.93 12.99 -1.07
C SER A 92 -16.08 12.05 -1.92
N LEU A 93 -15.36 11.14 -1.28
CA LEU A 93 -14.63 10.04 -1.94
C LEU A 93 -15.35 8.69 -1.79
N GLU A 94 -16.53 8.67 -1.24
CA GLU A 94 -17.33 7.46 -1.11
C GLU A 94 -17.95 7.03 -2.44
N LEU A 95 -18.51 5.82 -2.48
CA LEU A 95 -19.29 5.35 -3.62
C LEU A 95 -20.46 6.30 -3.89
N PRO A 96 -20.63 6.80 -5.14
CA PRO A 96 -21.67 7.77 -5.43
C PRO A 96 -23.07 7.15 -5.46
N GLY A 97 -24.07 7.98 -5.26
CA GLY A 97 -25.48 7.60 -5.37
C GLY A 97 -25.89 6.50 -4.39
N ARG A 98 -26.58 5.47 -4.90
CA ARG A 98 -27.14 4.36 -4.12
C ARG A 98 -26.24 3.10 -4.08
N GLN A 99 -25.03 3.21 -4.55
CA GLN A 99 -24.13 2.05 -4.69
C GLN A 99 -23.82 1.39 -3.35
N LEU A 100 -23.64 2.17 -2.29
CA LEU A 100 -23.42 1.61 -0.95
C LEU A 100 -24.69 0.95 -0.40
N ASP A 101 -25.86 1.54 -0.63
CA ASP A 101 -27.15 0.94 -0.21
C ASP A 101 -27.35 -0.43 -0.88
N LEU A 102 -27.09 -0.52 -2.19
CA LEU A 102 -27.12 -1.79 -2.93
C LEU A 102 -26.14 -2.81 -2.35
N LEU A 103 -24.87 -2.41 -2.16
CA LEU A 103 -23.84 -3.31 -1.64
C LEU A 103 -24.20 -3.86 -0.26
N GLN A 104 -24.69 -2.98 0.63
CA GLN A 104 -25.13 -3.36 1.97
C GLN A 104 -26.30 -4.35 1.93
N ALA A 105 -27.27 -4.12 1.07
CA ALA A 105 -28.43 -5.01 0.91
C ALA A 105 -28.04 -6.38 0.37
N VAL A 106 -27.12 -6.45 -0.59
CA VAL A 106 -26.63 -7.72 -1.13
C VAL A 106 -25.79 -8.48 -0.07
N VAL A 107 -24.89 -7.82 0.64
CA VAL A 107 -24.11 -8.44 1.72
C VAL A 107 -25.02 -8.97 2.84
N ALA A 108 -26.10 -8.26 3.14
CA ALA A 108 -27.07 -8.69 4.16
C ALA A 108 -27.81 -10.01 3.82
N THR A 109 -27.71 -10.49 2.57
CA THR A 109 -28.25 -11.82 2.19
C THR A 109 -27.45 -12.98 2.81
N GLY A 110 -26.23 -12.73 3.30
CA GLY A 110 -25.32 -13.73 3.82
C GLY A 110 -24.61 -14.57 2.74
N LYS A 111 -24.82 -14.26 1.47
CA LYS A 111 -24.10 -14.92 0.37
C LYS A 111 -22.70 -14.37 0.23
N PRO A 112 -21.73 -15.17 -0.24
CA PRO A 112 -20.40 -14.66 -0.59
C PRO A 112 -20.50 -13.53 -1.62
N VAL A 113 -19.83 -12.39 -1.34
CA VAL A 113 -19.83 -11.22 -2.21
C VAL A 113 -18.42 -10.93 -2.68
N VAL A 114 -18.26 -10.68 -3.97
CA VAL A 114 -17.05 -10.10 -4.56
C VAL A 114 -17.41 -8.71 -5.09
N LEU A 115 -16.73 -7.69 -4.60
CA LEU A 115 -16.86 -6.33 -5.09
C LEU A 115 -15.82 -6.08 -6.19
N VAL A 116 -16.26 -5.66 -7.36
CA VAL A 116 -15.42 -5.18 -8.46
C VAL A 116 -15.60 -3.67 -8.57
N LEU A 117 -14.51 -2.94 -8.45
CA LEU A 117 -14.51 -1.48 -8.54
C LEU A 117 -13.95 -1.03 -9.90
N ILE A 118 -14.77 -0.26 -10.63
CA ILE A 118 -14.36 0.39 -11.88
C ILE A 118 -14.44 1.90 -11.66
N ASN A 119 -13.32 2.54 -11.44
CA ASN A 119 -13.25 3.97 -11.10
C ASN A 119 -11.93 4.59 -11.54
N GLY A 120 -11.88 5.91 -11.56
CA GLY A 120 -10.71 6.67 -12.01
C GLY A 120 -10.03 7.49 -10.91
N ARG A 121 -10.37 7.25 -9.65
CA ARG A 121 -9.74 7.89 -8.47
C ARG A 121 -9.81 6.98 -7.25
N PRO A 122 -8.93 7.16 -6.25
CA PRO A 122 -9.07 6.51 -4.96
C PRO A 122 -10.43 6.82 -4.33
N ILE A 123 -11.07 5.82 -3.76
CA ILE A 123 -12.36 5.95 -3.08
C ILE A 123 -12.29 5.44 -1.65
N SER A 124 -13.06 6.08 -0.76
CA SER A 124 -13.13 5.74 0.66
C SER A 124 -14.18 4.65 0.89
N ILE A 125 -13.77 3.40 0.82
CA ILE A 125 -14.67 2.23 0.90
C ILE A 125 -14.58 1.50 2.25
N ASN A 126 -14.47 2.24 3.35
CA ASN A 126 -14.29 1.68 4.70
C ASN A 126 -15.31 0.60 5.06
N TRP A 127 -16.57 0.77 4.67
CA TRP A 127 -17.59 -0.23 4.94
C TRP A 127 -17.34 -1.52 4.14
N ALA A 128 -16.99 -1.38 2.85
CA ALA A 128 -16.69 -2.54 2.01
C ALA A 128 -15.43 -3.27 2.49
N ASP A 129 -14.37 -2.55 2.84
CA ASP A 129 -13.15 -3.12 3.42
C ASP A 129 -13.42 -4.00 4.65
N LYS A 130 -14.38 -3.59 5.47
CA LYS A 130 -14.73 -4.31 6.69
C LYS A 130 -15.64 -5.52 6.46
N TYR A 131 -16.56 -5.45 5.50
CA TYR A 131 -17.68 -6.41 5.40
C TYR A 131 -17.70 -7.23 4.11
N VAL A 132 -16.91 -6.87 3.11
CA VAL A 132 -16.83 -7.59 1.84
C VAL A 132 -15.54 -8.42 1.81
N PRO A 133 -15.64 -9.75 1.66
CA PRO A 133 -14.48 -10.64 1.79
C PRO A 133 -13.48 -10.54 0.62
N ALA A 134 -13.90 -10.05 -0.54
CA ALA A 134 -13.05 -9.91 -1.71
C ALA A 134 -13.38 -8.62 -2.49
N ILE A 135 -12.35 -7.82 -2.75
CA ILE A 135 -12.45 -6.55 -3.48
C ILE A 135 -11.41 -6.54 -4.59
N LEU A 136 -11.84 -6.30 -5.82
CA LEU A 136 -10.99 -6.13 -6.99
C LEU A 136 -11.06 -4.68 -7.47
N GLU A 137 -9.96 -3.94 -7.36
CA GLU A 137 -9.80 -2.61 -7.93
C GLU A 137 -9.31 -2.74 -9.38
N ALA A 138 -10.18 -2.46 -10.33
CA ALA A 138 -9.90 -2.62 -11.76
C ALA A 138 -9.58 -1.29 -12.47
N TRP A 139 -9.67 -0.15 -11.79
CA TRP A 139 -9.54 1.17 -12.40
C TRP A 139 -10.43 1.30 -13.64
N TYR A 140 -9.96 1.97 -14.69
CA TYR A 140 -10.59 1.97 -16.01
C TYR A 140 -9.87 0.96 -16.92
N PRO A 141 -10.33 -0.29 -16.99
CA PRO A 141 -9.55 -1.41 -17.52
C PRO A 141 -9.50 -1.49 -19.06
N GLY A 142 -10.12 -0.53 -19.76
CA GLY A 142 -10.13 -0.49 -21.24
C GLY A 142 -11.11 -1.47 -21.88
N SER A 143 -10.93 -1.72 -23.18
CA SER A 143 -11.90 -2.49 -23.99
C SER A 143 -11.97 -3.97 -23.64
N GLN A 144 -10.87 -4.58 -23.19
CA GLN A 144 -10.80 -5.98 -22.76
C GLN A 144 -10.96 -6.15 -21.24
N GLY A 145 -11.43 -5.10 -20.56
CA GLY A 145 -11.54 -5.10 -19.11
C GLY A 145 -12.43 -6.20 -18.56
N GLY A 146 -13.54 -6.51 -19.22
CA GLY A 146 -14.43 -7.59 -18.79
C GLY A 146 -13.77 -8.96 -18.83
N THR A 147 -12.99 -9.25 -19.88
CA THR A 147 -12.20 -10.50 -19.98
C THR A 147 -11.16 -10.58 -18.87
N ALA A 148 -10.35 -9.52 -18.67
CA ALA A 148 -9.30 -9.50 -17.65
C ALA A 148 -9.85 -9.64 -16.22
N ILE A 149 -10.99 -8.97 -15.94
CA ILE A 149 -11.69 -9.11 -14.66
C ILE A 149 -12.19 -10.54 -14.46
N ALA A 150 -12.82 -11.13 -15.48
CA ALA A 150 -13.29 -12.51 -15.41
C ALA A 150 -12.12 -13.49 -15.18
N ASP A 151 -11.00 -13.35 -15.92
CA ASP A 151 -9.80 -14.18 -15.72
C ASP A 151 -9.28 -14.11 -14.28
N THR A 152 -9.32 -12.92 -13.69
CA THR A 152 -8.95 -12.71 -12.29
C THR A 152 -9.95 -13.39 -11.35
N LEU A 153 -11.25 -13.17 -11.53
CA LEU A 153 -12.30 -13.74 -10.67
C LEU A 153 -12.30 -15.27 -10.67
N PHE A 154 -12.03 -15.89 -11.82
CA PHE A 154 -11.99 -17.34 -11.96
C PHE A 154 -10.59 -17.94 -11.68
N GLY A 155 -9.59 -17.10 -11.44
CA GLY A 155 -8.25 -17.51 -11.01
C GLY A 155 -7.33 -17.99 -12.13
N ASP A 156 -7.64 -17.70 -13.40
CA ASP A 156 -6.75 -17.94 -14.54
C ASP A 156 -5.62 -16.91 -14.59
N TYR A 157 -5.84 -15.75 -13.98
CA TYR A 157 -4.84 -14.76 -13.75
C TYR A 157 -4.71 -14.46 -12.24
N ASN A 158 -3.49 -14.52 -11.71
CA ASN A 158 -3.20 -14.12 -10.34
C ASN A 158 -2.84 -12.63 -10.33
N PRO A 159 -3.64 -11.74 -9.67
CA PRO A 159 -3.42 -10.32 -9.73
C PRO A 159 -2.08 -9.93 -9.10
N GLY A 160 -1.21 -9.30 -9.89
CA GLY A 160 0.09 -8.78 -9.45
C GLY A 160 0.15 -7.26 -9.39
N GLY A 161 -0.94 -6.56 -9.67
CA GLY A 161 -1.03 -5.10 -9.61
C GLY A 161 -0.86 -4.55 -8.20
N ARG A 162 -0.30 -3.33 -8.11
CA ARG A 162 -0.14 -2.59 -6.85
C ARG A 162 -0.71 -1.19 -7.01
N LEU A 163 -1.30 -0.65 -5.95
CA LEU A 163 -1.86 0.69 -5.94
C LEU A 163 -0.76 1.74 -6.16
N THR A 164 -0.97 2.61 -7.13
CA THR A 164 -0.06 3.70 -7.49
C THR A 164 -0.37 5.00 -6.75
N VAL A 165 -1.40 4.99 -5.92
CA VAL A 165 -1.84 6.11 -5.09
C VAL A 165 -2.33 5.60 -3.74
N THR A 166 -2.28 6.46 -2.73
CA THR A 166 -2.84 6.18 -1.41
C THR A 166 -4.37 6.28 -1.44
N PHE A 167 -5.06 5.33 -0.84
CA PHE A 167 -6.51 5.38 -0.63
C PHE A 167 -6.80 5.97 0.76
N PRO A 168 -7.40 7.17 0.86
CA PRO A 168 -7.75 7.75 2.14
C PRO A 168 -9.01 7.10 2.72
N LYS A 169 -9.15 7.14 4.03
CA LYS A 169 -10.38 6.72 4.73
C LYS A 169 -11.49 7.75 4.60
N THR A 170 -11.15 9.00 4.38
CA THR A 170 -12.13 10.11 4.26
C THR A 170 -11.56 11.25 3.45
N VAL A 171 -12.44 12.01 2.80
CA VAL A 171 -12.08 13.25 2.10
C VAL A 171 -11.38 14.27 3.01
N GLY A 172 -11.66 14.26 4.31
CA GLY A 172 -11.02 15.14 5.29
C GLY A 172 -9.51 14.91 5.50
N GLN A 173 -8.95 13.82 4.95
CA GLN A 173 -7.51 13.55 5.00
C GLN A 173 -6.73 14.18 3.84
N ILE A 174 -7.42 14.73 2.82
CA ILE A 174 -6.76 15.26 1.61
C ILE A 174 -6.11 16.63 1.91
N PRO A 175 -4.87 16.86 1.41
CA PRO A 175 -4.02 16.00 0.59
C PRO A 175 -3.37 14.87 1.40
N PHE A 176 -3.45 13.64 0.91
CA PHE A 176 -2.91 12.45 1.55
C PHE A 176 -2.21 11.56 0.51
N ASN A 177 -1.07 12.04 0.04
CA ASN A 177 -0.32 11.40 -1.04
C ASN A 177 0.97 10.77 -0.49
N PHE A 178 1.38 9.66 -1.10
CA PHE A 178 2.74 9.15 -0.95
C PHE A 178 3.66 9.86 -1.97
N PRO A 179 4.90 10.25 -1.60
CA PRO A 179 5.47 10.17 -0.27
C PRO A 179 4.91 11.23 0.68
N THR A 180 4.94 10.95 1.99
CA THR A 180 4.44 11.86 3.03
C THR A 180 5.57 12.39 3.90
N LYS A 181 5.48 13.64 4.33
CA LYS A 181 6.35 14.20 5.36
C LYS A 181 5.86 13.77 6.75
N PRO A 182 6.75 13.73 7.76
CA PRO A 182 6.36 13.48 9.14
C PRO A 182 5.24 14.44 9.55
N ASN A 183 4.09 13.90 9.91
CA ASN A 183 2.96 14.67 10.40
C ASN A 183 2.02 13.78 11.23
N ALA A 184 1.12 14.42 11.97
CA ALA A 184 0.21 13.73 12.87
C ALA A 184 -0.82 12.83 12.18
N GLN A 185 -1.03 12.94 10.87
CA GLN A 185 -1.98 12.08 10.13
C GLN A 185 -1.33 10.78 9.65
N VAL A 186 -0.02 10.79 9.45
CA VAL A 186 0.74 9.65 8.91
C VAL A 186 1.28 8.77 10.04
N ASP A 187 1.48 9.34 11.24
CA ASP A 187 2.03 8.63 12.39
C ASP A 187 0.99 7.66 13.00
N GLY A 188 0.60 6.66 12.21
CA GLY A 188 -0.32 5.60 12.62
C GLY A 188 0.19 4.71 13.76
N GLY A 189 1.47 4.83 14.13
CA GLY A 189 2.11 4.04 15.17
C GLY A 189 1.98 4.65 16.56
N ARG A 190 2.17 5.95 16.70
CA ARG A 190 2.21 6.63 18.01
C ARG A 190 0.84 6.91 18.62
N ASN A 191 -0.21 6.93 17.80
CA ASN A 191 -1.55 7.30 18.25
C ASN A 191 -2.57 6.16 18.21
N LYS A 192 -2.14 4.92 18.07
CA LYS A 192 -3.02 3.77 18.26
C LYS A 192 -3.40 3.67 19.74
N GLY A 193 -4.51 4.29 20.09
CA GLY A 193 -5.16 4.07 21.37
C GLY A 193 -4.49 4.70 22.58
N LEU A 194 -3.90 5.87 22.44
CA LEU A 194 -3.28 6.56 23.58
C LEU A 194 -4.28 6.93 24.67
N ASP A 195 -5.53 6.87 24.51
CA ASP A 195 -6.50 7.07 25.61
C ASP A 195 -7.98 7.04 25.19
N GLY A 196 -8.28 6.60 23.98
CA GLY A 196 -9.67 6.57 23.48
C GLY A 196 -10.29 7.94 23.20
N ASN A 197 -9.56 9.03 23.43
CA ASN A 197 -10.08 10.40 23.34
C ASN A 197 -9.69 11.15 22.06
N MET A 198 -8.93 10.52 21.15
CA MET A 198 -8.54 11.18 19.92
C MET A 198 -9.52 10.85 18.80
N SER A 199 -10.34 11.81 18.45
CA SER A 199 -11.30 11.75 17.34
C SER A 199 -10.65 11.84 15.94
N ARG A 200 -9.40 11.40 15.78
CA ARG A 200 -8.68 11.46 14.52
C ARG A 200 -8.79 10.16 13.72
N VAL A 201 -9.05 10.30 12.42
CA VAL A 201 -8.90 9.22 11.46
C VAL A 201 -7.45 9.19 11.02
N ASN A 202 -6.69 8.18 11.46
CA ASN A 202 -5.27 8.02 11.18
C ASN A 202 -4.99 6.98 10.11
N GLY A 203 -3.90 7.19 9.37
CA GLY A 203 -3.40 6.28 8.35
C GLY A 203 -4.31 6.16 7.12
N PRO A 204 -3.82 5.53 6.05
CA PRO A 204 -4.59 5.25 4.84
C PRO A 204 -5.62 4.15 5.08
N LEU A 205 -6.61 4.06 4.18
CA LEU A 205 -7.39 2.84 4.01
C LEU A 205 -6.49 1.77 3.37
N TYR A 206 -5.89 2.11 2.22
CA TYR A 206 -4.84 1.30 1.60
C TYR A 206 -3.63 2.18 1.28
N PRO A 207 -2.41 1.76 1.67
CA PRO A 207 -1.21 2.54 1.42
C PRO A 207 -0.78 2.47 -0.06
N PHE A 208 0.09 3.38 -0.47
CA PHE A 208 0.79 3.29 -1.74
C PHE A 208 1.54 1.95 -1.87
N GLY A 209 1.46 1.35 -3.04
CA GLY A 209 2.11 0.06 -3.31
C GLY A 209 1.33 -1.16 -2.83
N TYR A 210 0.19 -1.00 -2.16
CA TYR A 210 -0.60 -2.11 -1.63
C TYR A 210 -1.25 -2.94 -2.73
N GLY A 211 -1.35 -4.24 -2.49
CA GLY A 211 -2.09 -5.21 -3.30
C GLY A 211 -1.90 -6.62 -2.77
N LEU A 212 -2.89 -7.47 -2.98
CA LEU A 212 -2.88 -8.87 -2.58
C LEU A 212 -2.59 -9.78 -3.78
N SER A 213 -2.28 -11.04 -3.51
CA SER A 213 -2.04 -12.09 -4.49
C SER A 213 -2.78 -13.36 -4.06
N TYR A 214 -3.03 -14.28 -5.01
CA TYR A 214 -3.54 -15.63 -4.71
C TYR A 214 -2.45 -16.60 -4.23
N THR A 215 -1.23 -16.10 -4.04
CA THR A 215 -0.10 -16.81 -3.44
C THR A 215 0.55 -15.96 -2.37
N THR A 216 1.57 -16.48 -1.70
CA THR A 216 2.30 -15.79 -0.63
C THR A 216 3.78 -15.70 -0.97
N PHE A 217 4.42 -14.61 -0.56
CA PHE A 217 5.83 -14.35 -0.80
C PHE A 217 6.57 -14.07 0.51
N GLU A 218 7.76 -14.64 0.63
CA GLU A 218 8.69 -14.40 1.72
C GLU A 218 9.91 -13.66 1.20
N TYR A 219 10.39 -12.69 1.98
CA TYR A 219 11.55 -11.86 1.67
C TYR A 219 12.69 -12.20 2.63
N SER A 220 13.91 -12.32 2.12
CA SER A 220 15.09 -12.67 2.92
C SER A 220 16.36 -12.02 2.39
N ASP A 221 17.44 -12.16 3.16
CA ASP A 221 18.84 -11.93 2.75
C ASP A 221 19.09 -10.52 2.19
N ILE A 222 18.63 -9.46 2.87
CA ILE A 222 19.00 -8.10 2.47
C ILE A 222 20.51 -7.89 2.66
N SER A 223 21.16 -7.32 1.65
CA SER A 223 22.55 -6.88 1.74
C SER A 223 22.75 -5.55 1.01
N ILE A 224 23.59 -4.69 1.60
CA ILE A 224 23.90 -3.35 1.09
C ILE A 224 25.40 -3.25 0.88
N GLN A 225 25.83 -2.93 -0.35
CA GLN A 225 27.24 -2.87 -0.70
C GLN A 225 27.54 -1.72 -1.67
N PRO A 226 28.54 -0.88 -1.33
CA PRO A 226 29.16 -0.76 -0.02
C PRO A 226 28.20 -0.16 1.02
N ALA A 227 28.35 -0.52 2.31
CA ALA A 227 27.53 0.02 3.39
C ALA A 227 27.94 1.45 3.79
N ILE A 228 29.15 1.86 3.45
CA ILE A 228 29.67 3.22 3.64
C ILE A 228 30.10 3.75 2.27
N VAL A 229 29.54 4.88 1.89
CA VAL A 229 29.76 5.51 0.57
C VAL A 229 30.00 7.01 0.72
N THR A 230 30.56 7.60 -0.31
CA THR A 230 30.58 9.06 -0.44
C THR A 230 29.31 9.58 -1.10
N GLN A 231 29.14 10.89 -1.10
CA GLN A 231 28.01 11.60 -1.69
C GLN A 231 27.83 11.38 -3.21
N VAL A 232 28.82 10.78 -3.88
CA VAL A 232 28.82 10.57 -5.35
C VAL A 232 28.84 9.09 -5.76
N GLN A 233 28.86 8.18 -4.81
CA GLN A 233 28.93 6.75 -5.07
C GLN A 233 27.55 6.09 -4.98
N PRO A 234 27.22 5.19 -5.92
CA PRO A 234 26.00 4.40 -5.84
C PRO A 234 26.12 3.29 -4.79
N VAL A 235 24.95 2.81 -4.34
CA VAL A 235 24.81 1.69 -3.40
C VAL A 235 24.05 0.56 -4.07
N THR A 236 24.57 -0.66 -4.00
CA THR A 236 23.85 -1.85 -4.48
C THR A 236 23.12 -2.52 -3.32
N VAL A 237 21.84 -2.75 -3.50
CA VAL A 237 20.96 -3.47 -2.56
C VAL A 237 20.55 -4.80 -3.18
N ARG A 238 20.77 -5.91 -2.47
CA ARG A 238 20.29 -7.24 -2.89
C ARG A 238 19.34 -7.80 -1.86
N CYS A 239 18.37 -8.57 -2.35
CA CYS A 239 17.46 -9.33 -1.50
C CYS A 239 16.97 -10.57 -2.25
N LYS A 240 16.37 -11.52 -1.54
CA LYS A 240 15.72 -12.68 -2.15
C LYS A 240 14.22 -12.64 -1.88
N VAL A 241 13.44 -13.13 -2.84
CA VAL A 241 12.01 -13.32 -2.70
C VAL A 241 11.66 -14.74 -3.12
N THR A 242 10.90 -15.44 -2.27
CA THR A 242 10.46 -16.82 -2.47
C THR A 242 8.95 -16.87 -2.52
N ASN A 243 8.37 -17.55 -3.52
CA ASN A 243 6.97 -17.88 -3.52
C ASN A 243 6.73 -19.07 -2.59
N THR A 244 6.14 -18.83 -1.43
CA THR A 244 5.85 -19.84 -0.39
C THR A 244 4.46 -20.46 -0.53
N GLY A 245 3.65 -19.97 -1.48
CA GLY A 245 2.30 -20.48 -1.71
C GLY A 245 2.25 -21.61 -2.73
N LYS A 246 1.03 -21.96 -3.14
CA LYS A 246 0.75 -23.11 -4.01
C LYS A 246 0.43 -22.73 -5.47
N ARG A 247 0.42 -21.44 -5.80
CA ARG A 247 0.14 -20.91 -7.14
C ARG A 247 1.31 -20.08 -7.62
N ALA A 248 1.55 -20.08 -8.92
CA ALA A 248 2.43 -19.11 -9.53
C ALA A 248 1.84 -17.70 -9.41
N GLY A 249 2.69 -16.70 -9.32
CA GLY A 249 2.23 -15.33 -9.25
C GLY A 249 3.35 -14.31 -9.38
N ASP A 250 2.93 -13.08 -9.61
CA ASP A 250 3.84 -11.94 -9.68
C ASP A 250 3.90 -11.21 -8.34
N GLU A 251 5.11 -10.85 -7.94
CA GLU A 251 5.35 -9.93 -6.82
C GLU A 251 5.98 -8.64 -7.33
N VAL A 252 5.58 -7.51 -6.76
CA VAL A 252 6.22 -6.22 -7.02
C VAL A 252 7.04 -5.84 -5.80
N VAL A 253 8.33 -6.08 -5.89
CA VAL A 253 9.29 -5.79 -4.82
C VAL A 253 9.66 -4.31 -4.88
N GLN A 254 9.47 -3.57 -3.79
CA GLN A 254 9.58 -2.12 -3.73
C GLN A 254 10.73 -1.73 -2.80
N LEU A 255 11.65 -0.90 -3.30
CA LEU A 255 12.79 -0.37 -2.57
C LEU A 255 12.52 1.07 -2.14
N TYR A 256 12.64 1.32 -0.85
CA TYR A 256 12.43 2.62 -0.24
C TYR A 256 13.67 3.09 0.51
N VAL A 257 13.86 4.41 0.54
CA VAL A 257 14.94 5.06 1.29
C VAL A 257 14.36 6.18 2.16
N ARG A 258 14.91 6.31 3.37
CA ARG A 258 14.67 7.42 4.28
C ARG A 258 15.98 8.00 4.77
N ASP A 259 16.13 9.28 4.66
CA ASP A 259 17.17 10.04 5.38
C ASP A 259 16.79 10.08 6.87
N ILE A 260 17.66 9.57 7.75
CA ILE A 260 17.34 9.44 9.18
C ILE A 260 17.42 10.80 9.87
N LEU A 261 18.40 11.63 9.48
CA LEU A 261 18.61 12.95 10.05
C LEU A 261 19.09 13.92 8.97
N SER A 262 18.24 14.83 8.59
CA SER A 262 18.48 15.82 7.54
C SER A 262 18.35 17.25 8.05
N SER A 263 19.03 18.19 7.39
CA SER A 263 19.01 19.63 7.71
C SER A 263 17.64 20.27 7.51
N VAL A 264 16.80 19.66 6.67
CA VAL A 264 15.42 20.10 6.38
C VAL A 264 14.44 18.93 6.55
N THR A 265 13.15 19.21 6.71
CA THR A 265 12.14 18.15 6.80
C THR A 265 12.01 17.40 5.47
N THR A 266 12.44 16.15 5.45
CA THR A 266 12.33 15.22 4.31
C THR A 266 11.11 14.32 4.43
N TYR A 267 10.88 13.47 3.43
CA TYR A 267 9.79 12.48 3.45
C TYR A 267 10.12 11.31 4.39
N GLU A 268 9.09 10.70 4.96
CA GLU A 268 9.22 9.50 5.79
C GLU A 268 9.87 8.33 5.04
N LYS A 269 9.63 8.25 3.75
CA LYS A 269 10.31 7.34 2.82
C LYS A 269 10.01 7.73 1.38
N ASN A 270 10.95 7.49 0.49
CA ASN A 270 10.81 7.64 -0.96
C ASN A 270 10.94 6.28 -1.63
N LEU A 271 10.10 5.99 -2.62
CA LEU A 271 10.31 4.86 -3.51
C LEU A 271 11.44 5.20 -4.49
N VAL A 272 12.51 4.45 -4.45
CA VAL A 272 13.70 4.67 -5.30
C VAL A 272 13.93 3.54 -6.31
N GLY A 273 13.21 2.43 -6.17
CA GLY A 273 13.25 1.33 -7.12
C GLY A 273 12.10 0.35 -6.91
N PHE A 274 11.75 -0.38 -7.96
CA PHE A 274 10.86 -1.52 -7.88
C PHE A 274 11.14 -2.49 -9.02
N ASP A 275 10.80 -3.76 -8.81
CA ASP A 275 10.83 -4.77 -9.87
C ASP A 275 9.61 -5.70 -9.72
N ARG A 276 9.05 -6.09 -10.87
CA ARG A 276 7.97 -7.08 -10.94
C ARG A 276 8.54 -8.41 -11.40
N ILE A 277 8.47 -9.39 -10.53
CA ILE A 277 9.01 -10.72 -10.77
C ILE A 277 7.90 -11.76 -10.80
N HIS A 278 8.04 -12.74 -11.69
CA HIS A 278 7.19 -13.92 -11.71
C HIS A 278 7.89 -15.07 -10.99
N LEU A 279 7.18 -15.78 -10.09
CA LEU A 279 7.69 -16.91 -9.32
C LEU A 279 6.68 -18.07 -9.34
N ASN A 280 7.18 -19.26 -9.70
CA ASN A 280 6.46 -20.51 -9.50
C ASN A 280 6.44 -20.91 -8.01
N PRO A 281 5.54 -21.81 -7.58
CA PRO A 281 5.55 -22.32 -6.21
C PRO A 281 6.92 -22.89 -5.81
N GLY A 282 7.46 -22.41 -4.69
CA GLY A 282 8.78 -22.78 -4.16
C GLY A 282 9.97 -22.10 -4.86
N GLU A 283 9.74 -21.33 -5.91
CA GLU A 283 10.82 -20.62 -6.61
C GLU A 283 11.32 -19.43 -5.79
N THR A 284 12.64 -19.27 -5.78
CA THR A 284 13.33 -18.11 -5.17
C THR A 284 14.09 -17.34 -6.25
N LYS A 285 13.98 -16.03 -6.21
CA LYS A 285 14.74 -15.13 -7.09
C LYS A 285 15.51 -14.11 -6.27
N GLU A 286 16.76 -13.87 -6.64
CA GLU A 286 17.54 -12.76 -6.12
C GLU A 286 17.29 -11.52 -6.97
N LEU A 287 17.07 -10.39 -6.31
CA LEU A 287 16.92 -9.08 -6.92
C LEU A 287 18.11 -8.20 -6.55
N THR A 288 18.45 -7.34 -7.48
CA THR A 288 19.50 -6.33 -7.29
C THR A 288 18.96 -4.97 -7.70
N PHE A 289 19.04 -4.02 -6.78
CA PHE A 289 18.69 -2.62 -7.01
C PHE A 289 19.93 -1.76 -6.86
N THR A 290 19.95 -0.62 -7.53
CA THR A 290 20.97 0.41 -7.34
C THR A 290 20.31 1.68 -6.82
N ILE A 291 20.82 2.19 -5.70
CA ILE A 291 20.48 3.53 -5.20
C ILE A 291 21.54 4.48 -5.75
N GLU A 292 21.13 5.34 -6.63
CA GLU A 292 22.01 6.36 -7.19
C GLU A 292 22.15 7.55 -6.24
N PRO A 293 23.24 8.32 -6.28
CA PRO A 293 23.38 9.52 -5.45
C PRO A 293 22.19 10.48 -5.53
N ARG A 294 21.57 10.62 -6.72
CA ARG A 294 20.38 11.46 -6.90
C ARG A 294 19.17 11.01 -6.07
N ASP A 295 19.09 9.72 -5.74
CA ASP A 295 17.98 9.14 -4.96
C ASP A 295 18.09 9.45 -3.47
N LEU A 296 19.28 9.92 -3.04
CA LEU A 296 19.61 10.36 -1.68
C LEU A 296 19.58 11.88 -1.50
N GLN A 297 19.34 12.63 -2.59
CA GLN A 297 19.36 14.09 -2.54
C GLN A 297 18.16 14.68 -1.82
N LEU A 298 18.40 15.78 -1.13
CA LEU A 298 17.39 16.69 -0.62
C LEU A 298 17.63 18.10 -1.17
N LEU A 299 16.57 18.94 -1.21
CA LEU A 299 16.67 20.35 -1.48
C LEU A 299 16.88 21.07 -0.15
N ASN A 300 18.08 21.63 0.06
CA ASN A 300 18.44 22.31 1.31
C ASN A 300 17.84 23.74 1.40
N SER A 301 18.10 24.42 2.51
CA SER A 301 17.62 25.81 2.74
C SER A 301 18.13 26.83 1.74
N ASP A 302 19.24 26.55 1.07
CA ASP A 302 19.84 27.42 0.06
C ASP A 302 19.35 27.13 -1.37
N ASN A 303 18.32 26.28 -1.50
CA ASN A 303 17.75 25.80 -2.77
C ASN A 303 18.76 25.03 -3.64
N HIS A 304 19.67 24.29 -3.04
CA HIS A 304 20.56 23.39 -3.74
C HIS A 304 20.16 21.93 -3.47
N TRP A 305 20.22 21.09 -4.52
CA TRP A 305 20.12 19.65 -4.39
C TRP A 305 21.46 19.10 -3.89
N VAL A 306 21.43 18.51 -2.71
CA VAL A 306 22.64 17.98 -2.05
C VAL A 306 22.37 16.60 -1.47
N VAL A 307 23.40 15.77 -1.39
CA VAL A 307 23.43 14.56 -0.57
C VAL A 307 24.15 14.94 0.72
N GLU A 308 23.46 14.89 1.85
CA GLU A 308 24.04 15.17 3.15
C GLU A 308 24.75 13.92 3.71
N PRO A 309 25.88 14.09 4.39
CA PRO A 309 26.49 13.01 5.16
C PRO A 309 25.55 12.57 6.30
N GLY A 310 25.35 11.28 6.46
CA GLY A 310 24.45 10.74 7.47
C GLY A 310 24.05 9.31 7.17
N ASP A 311 23.20 8.76 8.03
CA ASP A 311 22.65 7.42 7.87
C ASP A 311 21.34 7.46 7.08
N PHE A 312 21.23 6.58 6.10
CA PHE A 312 20.03 6.34 5.32
C PHE A 312 19.46 4.96 5.65
N LYS A 313 18.19 4.90 6.02
CA LYS A 313 17.46 3.65 6.17
C LYS A 313 17.03 3.16 4.80
N VAL A 314 17.44 1.94 4.45
CA VAL A 314 17.06 1.24 3.22
C VAL A 314 16.03 0.18 3.57
N MET A 315 14.93 0.15 2.85
CA MET A 315 13.80 -0.71 3.17
C MET A 315 13.30 -1.42 1.91
N VAL A 316 13.05 -2.72 2.01
CA VAL A 316 12.44 -3.51 0.94
C VAL A 316 11.11 -4.04 1.43
N GLY A 317 10.06 -3.87 0.63
CA GLY A 317 8.72 -4.28 1.03
C GLY A 317 7.77 -4.56 -0.13
N ALA A 318 6.58 -5.03 0.22
CA ALA A 318 5.47 -5.27 -0.70
C ALA A 318 4.55 -4.04 -0.86
N SER A 319 4.70 -3.04 0.02
CA SER A 319 4.05 -1.74 -0.07
C SER A 319 4.81 -0.72 0.79
N SER A 320 4.39 0.55 0.75
CA SER A 320 4.98 1.60 1.58
C SER A 320 4.81 1.36 3.09
N GLU A 321 3.88 0.52 3.51
CA GLU A 321 3.66 0.17 4.93
C GLU A 321 3.94 -1.30 5.26
N ASP A 322 4.03 -2.17 4.26
CA ASP A 322 4.45 -3.57 4.43
C ASP A 322 5.95 -3.69 4.10
N ILE A 323 6.77 -3.15 4.99
CA ILE A 323 8.23 -3.26 4.91
C ILE A 323 8.66 -4.58 5.55
N ARG A 324 9.31 -5.43 4.78
CA ARG A 324 9.69 -6.79 5.18
C ARG A 324 11.16 -6.94 5.52
N LEU A 325 12.01 -6.16 4.84
CA LEU A 325 13.44 -6.13 5.12
C LEU A 325 13.90 -4.69 5.27
N ASN A 326 14.84 -4.46 6.14
CA ASN A 326 15.49 -3.17 6.23
C ASN A 326 16.94 -3.30 6.73
N ASP A 327 17.74 -2.35 6.29
CA ASP A 327 19.13 -2.17 6.69
C ASP A 327 19.48 -0.69 6.48
N ARG A 328 20.73 -0.30 6.61
CA ARG A 328 21.16 1.10 6.42
C ARG A 328 22.46 1.19 5.62
N CYS A 329 22.62 2.32 4.93
CA CYS A 329 23.90 2.77 4.42
C CYS A 329 24.27 4.12 5.05
N THR A 330 25.57 4.38 5.16
CA THR A 330 26.09 5.63 5.70
C THR A 330 26.79 6.40 4.57
N VAL A 331 26.36 7.64 4.36
CA VAL A 331 27.04 8.57 3.46
C VAL A 331 28.05 9.39 4.27
N VAL A 332 29.28 9.47 3.77
CA VAL A 332 30.37 10.25 4.37
C VAL A 332 30.87 11.30 3.39
N GLU A 333 31.54 12.32 3.90
CA GLU A 333 32.20 13.31 3.05
C GLU A 333 33.30 12.63 2.24
N TYR A 334 33.50 13.12 1.00
CA TYR A 334 34.54 12.61 0.13
C TYR A 334 35.91 12.65 0.82
N GLY A 335 36.63 11.54 0.75
CA GLY A 335 37.93 11.38 1.41
C GLY A 335 37.90 10.95 2.89
N LYS A 336 36.70 10.76 3.49
CA LYS A 336 36.55 10.30 4.90
C LYS A 336 36.09 8.84 5.03
N GLU A 337 36.04 8.07 3.95
CA GLU A 337 35.53 6.69 3.91
C GLU A 337 36.29 5.74 4.85
N GLN A 338 37.62 5.82 4.85
CA GLN A 338 38.47 4.97 5.67
C GLN A 338 38.30 5.23 7.18
N ALA A 339 38.09 6.50 7.54
CA ALA A 339 37.86 6.89 8.94
C ALA A 339 36.51 6.32 9.45
N ALA A 340 35.46 6.38 8.64
CA ALA A 340 34.16 5.84 8.97
C ALA A 340 34.17 4.31 9.09
N THR A 341 34.84 3.59 8.19
CA THR A 341 34.99 2.14 8.25
C THR A 341 35.74 1.70 9.53
N SER A 342 36.79 2.43 9.92
CA SER A 342 37.54 2.15 11.14
C SER A 342 36.73 2.47 12.42
N ALA A 343 35.87 3.48 12.39
CA ALA A 343 34.98 3.82 13.50
C ALA A 343 33.88 2.76 13.73
N THR A 344 33.30 2.25 12.65
CA THR A 344 32.27 1.19 12.72
C THR A 344 32.84 -0.12 13.27
N SER A 345 34.09 -0.47 12.91
CA SER A 345 34.75 -1.65 13.45
C SER A 345 35.18 -1.52 14.95
N ARG A 346 35.25 -0.28 15.46
CA ARG A 346 35.61 -0.01 16.87
C ARG A 346 34.42 0.10 17.82
N GLN A 347 33.21 0.18 17.32
CA GLN A 347 32.00 0.28 18.14
C GLN A 347 31.33 -1.08 18.37
N GLN A 348 32.06 -2.09 18.87
CA GLN A 348 31.41 -3.16 19.63
C GLN A 348 31.00 -2.59 20.99
N LYS A 349 29.76 -2.09 21.04
CA LYS A 349 29.14 -1.65 22.29
C LYS A 349 28.78 -2.90 23.10
N SER A 350 29.31 -3.04 24.27
CA SER A 350 28.78 -4.02 25.24
C SER A 350 27.60 -3.36 25.99
N VAL A 351 26.53 -4.11 26.17
CA VAL A 351 25.35 -3.68 26.92
C VAL A 351 25.19 -4.60 28.12
N ILE A 352 25.10 -4.01 29.30
CA ILE A 352 24.83 -4.73 30.54
C ILE A 352 23.48 -4.24 31.09
N ALA A 353 22.52 -5.14 31.21
CA ALA A 353 21.25 -4.87 31.87
C ALA A 353 21.27 -5.36 33.32
N SER A 354 20.57 -4.66 34.20
CA SER A 354 20.43 -5.06 35.62
C SER A 354 19.58 -6.33 35.75
N SER A 355 18.79 -6.64 34.76
CA SER A 355 18.05 -7.90 34.63
C SER A 355 18.00 -8.34 33.16
N SER A 356 17.73 -9.63 32.93
CA SER A 356 17.52 -10.17 31.56
C SER A 356 18.65 -9.84 30.56
N GLN A 357 19.88 -10.18 30.89
CA GLN A 357 21.07 -9.96 30.05
C GLN A 357 20.94 -10.52 28.63
N GLU A 358 20.16 -11.59 28.43
CA GLU A 358 19.89 -12.18 27.12
C GLU A 358 19.16 -11.19 26.15
N SER A 359 18.35 -10.31 26.71
CA SER A 359 17.61 -9.31 25.92
C SER A 359 18.33 -7.97 25.76
N ALA A 360 19.43 -7.76 26.51
CA ALA A 360 20.15 -6.49 26.49
C ALA A 360 20.72 -6.12 25.09
N PRO A 361 21.25 -7.07 24.29
CA PRO A 361 21.73 -6.78 22.93
C PRO A 361 20.64 -6.24 21.99
N LEU A 362 19.36 -6.54 22.23
CA LEU A 362 18.23 -6.10 21.40
C LEU A 362 18.06 -4.56 21.38
N VAL A 363 18.60 -3.88 22.40
CA VAL A 363 18.61 -2.41 22.45
C VAL A 363 19.48 -1.81 21.35
N LEU A 364 20.47 -2.55 20.87
CA LEU A 364 21.43 -2.11 19.86
C LEU A 364 21.04 -2.47 18.42
N ASP A 365 20.00 -3.28 18.23
CA ASP A 365 19.57 -3.73 16.90
C ASP A 365 18.76 -2.67 16.15
N GLY A 366 18.37 -1.59 16.82
CA GLY A 366 17.58 -0.51 16.24
C GLY A 366 16.11 -0.86 15.95
N ASN A 367 15.67 -2.05 16.37
CA ASN A 367 14.30 -2.51 16.15
C ASN A 367 13.44 -2.24 17.38
N LEU A 368 12.47 -1.33 17.26
CA LEU A 368 11.58 -0.96 18.37
C LEU A 368 10.69 -2.11 18.86
N SER A 369 10.44 -3.12 18.04
CA SER A 369 9.64 -4.29 18.42
C SER A 369 10.40 -5.27 19.32
N THR A 370 11.73 -5.24 19.29
CA THR A 370 12.63 -6.07 20.08
C THR A 370 13.22 -5.33 21.28
N ALA A 371 12.85 -4.06 21.49
CA ALA A 371 13.38 -3.24 22.56
C ALA A 371 13.16 -3.89 23.93
N TRP A 372 14.22 -3.90 24.75
CA TRP A 372 14.17 -4.34 26.14
C TRP A 372 13.27 -3.41 26.98
N LYS A 373 12.36 -4.01 27.75
CA LYS A 373 11.47 -3.27 28.65
C LYS A 373 11.96 -3.39 30.07
N ALA A 374 12.41 -2.27 30.65
CA ALA A 374 12.79 -2.19 32.04
C ALA A 374 11.57 -2.14 32.95
N ASN A 375 11.65 -2.85 34.08
CA ASN A 375 10.75 -2.64 35.21
C ASN A 375 11.24 -1.46 36.05
N LYS A 376 10.38 -0.98 36.96
CA LYS A 376 10.76 0.13 37.84
C LYS A 376 11.97 -0.22 38.69
N GLY A 377 13.07 0.53 38.55
CA GLY A 377 14.32 0.33 39.27
C GLY A 377 15.39 -0.46 38.49
N GLU A 378 15.09 -0.97 37.29
CA GLU A 378 16.06 -1.58 36.39
C GLU A 378 16.75 -0.52 35.53
N TYR A 379 17.96 -0.81 35.08
CA TYR A 379 18.78 0.08 34.27
C TYR A 379 19.55 -0.68 33.19
N ILE A 380 19.93 0.02 32.13
CA ILE A 380 20.86 -0.45 31.11
C ILE A 380 22.11 0.42 31.18
N THR A 381 23.28 -0.22 31.26
CA THR A 381 24.56 0.45 31.21
C THR A 381 25.20 0.24 29.84
N PHE A 382 25.57 1.32 29.17
CA PHE A 382 26.35 1.30 27.94
C PHE A 382 27.84 1.50 28.30
N ALA A 383 28.67 0.52 28.06
CA ALA A 383 30.11 0.70 28.13
C ALA A 383 30.61 1.21 26.76
N LEU A 384 31.07 2.45 26.73
CA LEU A 384 31.87 2.96 25.62
C LEU A 384 33.32 2.62 25.89
N GLU A 385 33.95 1.79 25.07
CA GLU A 385 35.42 1.61 25.13
C GLU A 385 36.06 2.95 24.67
N ASN A 386 36.44 3.76 25.63
CA ASN A 386 37.31 4.92 25.40
C ASN A 386 38.73 4.39 25.20
N ASN A 387 39.14 4.13 23.98
CA ASN A 387 40.56 4.06 23.64
C ASN A 387 41.08 5.47 23.31
N ALA A 388 40.99 6.38 24.26
CA ALA A 388 41.79 7.58 24.26
C ALA A 388 43.01 7.28 25.14
N SER A 389 44.11 6.78 24.54
CA SER A 389 45.42 6.91 25.17
C SER A 389 45.77 8.37 25.24
N PRO A 390 46.14 8.88 26.39
CA PRO A 390 46.68 10.22 26.51
C PRO A 390 48.12 10.21 25.96
N ASN A 391 48.38 11.01 24.95
CA ASN A 391 49.67 11.65 24.73
C ASN A 391 49.42 13.02 24.14
#